data_d7ffb5b9a62da99d544c5a25ea8d4eba
#
_entry.id   d7ffb5b9a62da99d544c5a25ea8d4eba
#
_cell.length_a   1.000
_cell.length_b   1.000
_cell.length_c   1.000
_cell.angle_alpha   90.00
_cell.angle_beta   90.00
_cell.angle_gamma   90.00
#
_symmetry.space_group_name_H-M   'P 1'
#
loop_
_entity.id
_entity.type
_entity.pdbx_description
1 polymer ?
#
loop_
_entity_poly.entity_id
_entity_poly.type
_entity_poly.pdbx_seq_one_letter_code
_entity_poly.pdbx_strand_id
1 'polypeptide(L)'
;VTNVFDSSAGPNSEGGTGVPQQSGAAAARPREALPAVPTGHEQVVFCHDAPTGLRAIIAIYSTALGPSLGGTRFYPYPSEDAALADVLNLARAMAYKNALAGLDHGGGKAVIIGDPRRLKSEALLRAYGRFVESLNGRYVTACDVGTYSEDMDMVARECRHVTG
;
A
#
# COMPACT_ATOMS: atom_id res chain seq x y z
N VAL A 1 30.29 56.30 -40.16
CA VAL A 1 31.56 56.02 -40.83
C VAL A 1 31.65 54.50 -40.98
N THR A 2 31.11 53.89 -42.07
CA THR A 2 31.81 53.53 -43.33
C THR A 2 32.88 52.45 -43.07
N ASN A 3 32.88 51.31 -43.62
CA ASN A 3 32.86 50.64 -44.90
C ASN A 3 33.05 49.11 -44.67
N VAL A 4 32.37 48.19 -45.32
CA VAL A 4 32.46 47.64 -46.69
C VAL A 4 33.78 46.89 -46.99
N PHE A 5 33.67 45.66 -47.40
CA PHE A 5 34.24 44.86 -48.48
C PHE A 5 34.27 43.38 -48.02
N ASP A 6 33.57 42.52 -48.59
CA ASP A 6 33.39 41.82 -49.85
C ASP A 6 34.56 40.87 -50.22
N SER A 7 34.05 39.75 -50.63
CA SER A 7 34.42 38.78 -51.66
C SER A 7 35.38 37.65 -51.34
N SER A 8 34.85 36.52 -51.54
CA SER A 8 35.08 35.49 -52.57
C SER A 8 35.58 34.12 -52.11
N ALA A 9 34.80 33.20 -52.61
CA ALA A 9 35.17 31.89 -53.18
C ALA A 9 35.62 30.74 -52.26
N GLY A 10 34.79 29.70 -52.31
CA GLY A 10 35.01 28.33 -51.85
C GLY A 10 36.08 27.55 -52.65
N PRO A 11 36.03 26.21 -52.73
CA PRO A 11 35.18 25.20 -52.15
C PRO A 11 35.94 24.01 -51.51
N ASN A 12 35.11 22.99 -51.04
CA ASN A 12 35.46 21.57 -50.78
C ASN A 12 36.22 21.24 -49.50
N SER A 13 35.77 20.38 -48.68
CA SER A 13 35.53 18.94 -48.83
C SER A 13 35.06 18.31 -47.49
N GLU A 14 34.10 17.50 -47.63
CA GLU A 14 33.82 16.24 -46.95
C GLU A 14 34.48 15.92 -45.61
N GLY A 15 33.64 15.61 -44.61
CA GLY A 15 34.02 14.98 -43.37
C GLY A 15 32.81 14.75 -42.48
N GLY A 16 31.87 13.89 -42.93
CA GLY A 16 30.76 13.49 -42.10
C GLY A 16 31.22 12.58 -40.97
N THR A 17 31.11 13.08 -39.76
CA THR A 17 31.06 12.22 -38.58
C THR A 17 29.64 12.20 -38.04
N GLY A 18 28.90 11.17 -38.49
CA GLY A 18 27.57 10.88 -38.00
C GLY A 18 27.63 10.56 -36.50
N VAL A 19 27.03 11.43 -35.71
CA VAL A 19 26.70 11.12 -34.33
C VAL A 19 25.56 10.09 -34.39
N PRO A 20 25.67 8.89 -33.78
CA PRO A 20 24.55 7.97 -33.74
C PRO A 20 23.46 8.59 -32.88
N GLN A 21 22.34 8.91 -33.51
CA GLN A 21 21.08 9.16 -32.81
C GLN A 21 20.67 7.86 -32.07
N GLN A 22 20.86 7.82 -30.77
CA GLN A 22 20.23 6.84 -29.94
C GLN A 22 18.74 7.17 -29.80
N SER A 23 17.95 6.80 -30.79
CA SER A 23 16.49 6.72 -30.70
C SER A 23 16.12 5.40 -30.03
N GLY A 24 16.29 5.33 -28.74
CA GLY A 24 15.79 4.27 -27.91
C GLY A 24 14.84 4.82 -26.86
N ALA A 25 13.73 5.39 -27.31
CA ALA A 25 12.60 5.59 -26.41
C ALA A 25 12.12 4.18 -26.00
N ALA A 26 12.56 3.74 -24.83
CA ALA A 26 12.00 2.56 -24.21
C ALA A 26 10.49 2.78 -24.09
N ALA A 27 9.72 2.02 -24.87
CA ALA A 27 8.28 2.04 -24.79
C ALA A 27 7.90 1.79 -23.34
N ALA A 28 7.32 2.79 -22.70
CA ALA A 28 6.80 2.65 -21.34
C ALA A 28 5.82 1.48 -21.35
N ARG A 29 6.10 0.45 -20.54
CA ARG A 29 5.17 -0.66 -20.36
C ARG A 29 3.83 -0.06 -20.00
N PRO A 30 2.71 -0.54 -20.59
CA PRO A 30 1.39 -0.09 -20.18
C PRO A 30 1.31 -0.26 -18.66
N ARG A 31 1.01 0.81 -17.95
CA ARG A 31 0.66 0.72 -16.54
C ARG A 31 -0.53 -0.22 -16.46
N GLU A 32 -0.30 -1.41 -15.92
CA GLU A 32 -1.38 -2.32 -15.59
C GLU A 32 -2.37 -1.53 -14.73
N ALA A 33 -3.62 -1.43 -15.20
CA ALA A 33 -4.62 -0.65 -14.49
C ALA A 33 -4.77 -1.25 -13.10
N LEU A 34 -4.56 -0.42 -12.07
CA LEU A 34 -4.84 -0.84 -10.69
C LEU A 34 -6.25 -1.42 -10.65
N PRO A 35 -6.46 -2.56 -9.97
CA PRO A 35 -7.79 -3.12 -9.83
C PRO A 35 -8.71 -2.04 -9.28
N ALA A 36 -9.87 -1.84 -9.93
CA ALA A 36 -10.85 -0.87 -9.46
C ALA A 36 -11.18 -1.19 -8.00
N VAL A 37 -10.95 -0.23 -7.09
CA VAL A 37 -11.34 -0.39 -5.69
C VAL A 37 -12.84 -0.69 -5.68
N PRO A 38 -13.29 -1.85 -5.17
CA PRO A 38 -14.70 -2.17 -5.14
C PRO A 38 -15.48 -1.03 -4.49
N THR A 39 -16.48 -0.51 -5.18
CA THR A 39 -17.34 0.56 -4.65
C THR A 39 -17.98 0.09 -3.34
N GLY A 40 -17.85 0.88 -2.29
CA GLY A 40 -18.48 0.60 -1.00
C GLY A 40 -17.54 0.57 0.21
N HIS A 41 -16.23 0.67 0.05
CA HIS A 41 -15.32 0.84 1.18
C HIS A 41 -15.23 2.32 1.59
N GLU A 42 -15.37 2.59 2.88
CA GLU A 42 -15.27 3.96 3.41
C GLU A 42 -13.83 4.48 3.36
N GLN A 43 -12.85 3.60 3.59
CA GLN A 43 -11.44 4.01 3.64
C GLN A 43 -10.51 2.82 3.38
N VAL A 44 -9.43 3.08 2.64
CA VAL A 44 -8.30 2.16 2.46
C VAL A 44 -7.02 2.94 2.73
N VAL A 45 -6.16 2.38 3.58
CA VAL A 45 -4.92 3.01 4.00
C VAL A 45 -3.75 2.08 3.70
N PHE A 46 -2.78 2.57 2.95
CA PHE A 46 -1.50 1.91 2.73
C PHE A 46 -0.52 2.38 3.80
N CYS A 47 0.02 1.44 4.55
CA CYS A 47 0.95 1.69 5.64
C CYS A 47 2.33 1.20 5.26
N HIS A 48 3.33 2.08 5.33
CA HIS A 48 4.71 1.75 5.03
C HIS A 48 5.63 2.38 6.08
N ASP A 49 6.48 1.55 6.69
CA ASP A 49 7.53 1.98 7.61
C ASP A 49 8.84 1.31 7.22
N ALA A 50 9.68 2.05 6.49
CA ALA A 50 10.92 1.53 5.93
C ALA A 50 11.91 0.99 6.98
N PRO A 51 12.09 1.65 8.16
CA PRO A 51 13.01 1.16 9.18
C PRO A 51 12.66 -0.24 9.71
N THR A 52 11.37 -0.58 9.80
CA THR A 52 10.91 -1.89 10.29
C THR A 52 10.61 -2.88 9.18
N GLY A 53 10.56 -2.42 7.92
CA GLY A 53 10.15 -3.20 6.77
C GLY A 53 8.65 -3.45 6.71
N LEU A 54 7.84 -2.71 7.49
CA LEU A 54 6.39 -2.83 7.46
C LEU A 54 5.84 -2.40 6.10
N ARG A 55 5.02 -3.27 5.53
CA ARG A 55 4.12 -2.98 4.42
C ARG A 55 2.76 -3.57 4.77
N ALA A 56 1.76 -2.72 4.94
CA ALA A 56 0.42 -3.16 5.32
C ALA A 56 -0.65 -2.37 4.59
N ILE A 57 -1.84 -2.95 4.52
CA ILE A 57 -3.04 -2.28 4.00
C ILE A 57 -4.15 -2.49 5.02
N ILE A 58 -4.81 -1.41 5.42
CA ILE A 58 -5.98 -1.44 6.29
C ILE A 58 -7.18 -1.02 5.44
N ALA A 59 -8.23 -1.84 5.41
CA ALA A 59 -9.47 -1.54 4.72
C ALA A 59 -10.62 -1.44 5.72
N ILE A 60 -11.34 -0.32 5.69
CA ILE A 60 -12.58 -0.10 6.40
C ILE A 60 -13.71 -0.19 5.38
N TYR A 61 -14.53 -1.23 5.47
CA TYR A 61 -15.68 -1.39 4.59
C TYR A 61 -16.82 -0.47 5.04
N SER A 62 -17.19 -0.54 6.32
CA SER A 62 -18.27 0.28 6.87
C SER A 62 -18.11 0.49 8.37
N THR A 63 -18.49 1.67 8.82
CA THR A 63 -18.63 2.04 10.24
C THR A 63 -20.09 2.32 10.64
N ALA A 64 -21.06 1.93 9.81
CA ALA A 64 -22.47 2.22 10.02
C ALA A 64 -23.05 1.63 11.32
N LEU A 65 -22.56 0.47 11.76
CA LEU A 65 -22.96 -0.18 13.01
C LEU A 65 -22.01 0.15 14.19
N GLY A 66 -20.97 0.92 13.97
CA GLY A 66 -19.96 1.24 14.96
C GLY A 66 -18.55 1.09 14.40
N PRO A 67 -17.49 1.18 15.22
CA PRO A 67 -16.12 0.98 14.77
C PRO A 67 -15.96 -0.28 13.93
N SER A 68 -15.26 -0.22 12.82
CA SER A 68 -14.99 -1.39 12.00
C SER A 68 -14.09 -2.36 12.77
N LEU A 69 -14.45 -3.63 12.80
CA LEU A 69 -13.71 -4.69 13.48
C LEU A 69 -13.25 -5.75 12.49
N GLY A 70 -12.00 -6.15 12.59
CA GLY A 70 -11.46 -7.29 11.85
C GLY A 70 -10.01 -7.56 12.15
N GLY A 71 -9.59 -8.81 11.97
CA GLY A 71 -8.25 -9.27 12.30
C GLY A 71 -7.19 -8.81 11.30
N THR A 72 -5.93 -8.85 11.74
CA THR A 72 -4.76 -8.56 10.93
C THR A 72 -4.13 -9.84 10.43
N ARG A 73 -4.16 -10.05 9.12
CA ARG A 73 -3.51 -11.18 8.46
C ARG A 73 -2.07 -10.84 8.08
N PHE A 74 -1.12 -11.68 8.48
CA PHE A 74 0.28 -11.55 8.07
C PHE A 74 0.61 -12.68 7.10
N TYR A 75 0.76 -12.35 5.80
CA TYR A 75 0.81 -13.37 4.76
C TYR A 75 1.74 -12.96 3.60
N PRO A 76 2.49 -13.93 3.00
CA PRO A 76 3.39 -13.66 1.88
C PRO A 76 2.62 -13.55 0.55
N TYR A 77 1.90 -12.46 0.37
CA TYR A 77 1.18 -12.19 -0.88
C TYR A 77 2.14 -12.09 -2.08
N PRO A 78 1.75 -12.61 -3.25
CA PRO A 78 2.59 -12.56 -4.45
C PRO A 78 2.76 -11.13 -4.99
N SER A 79 1.82 -10.23 -4.70
CA SER A 79 1.86 -8.82 -5.09
C SER A 79 1.05 -7.95 -4.13
N GLU A 80 1.25 -6.63 -4.19
CA GLU A 80 0.43 -5.67 -3.45
C GLU A 80 -1.02 -5.68 -3.93
N ASP A 81 -1.25 -5.86 -5.23
CA ASP A 81 -2.60 -5.98 -5.80
C ASP A 81 -3.35 -7.21 -5.24
N ALA A 82 -2.66 -8.34 -5.09
CA ALA A 82 -3.25 -9.52 -4.47
C ALA A 82 -3.60 -9.28 -2.99
N ALA A 83 -2.74 -8.57 -2.25
CA ALA A 83 -3.00 -8.18 -0.88
C ALA A 83 -4.19 -7.20 -0.77
N LEU A 84 -4.25 -6.23 -1.69
CA LEU A 84 -5.35 -5.26 -1.78
C LEU A 84 -6.68 -5.99 -2.06
N ALA A 85 -6.72 -6.86 -3.05
CA ALA A 85 -7.93 -7.62 -3.37
C ALA A 85 -8.43 -8.46 -2.18
N ASP A 86 -7.52 -9.12 -1.47
CA ASP A 86 -7.86 -9.94 -0.30
C ASP A 86 -8.39 -9.08 0.85
N VAL A 87 -7.71 -7.99 1.22
CA VAL A 87 -8.13 -7.13 2.34
C VAL A 87 -9.49 -6.50 2.10
N LEU A 88 -9.79 -6.09 0.86
CA LEU A 88 -11.09 -5.51 0.50
C LEU A 88 -12.22 -6.54 0.66
N ASN A 89 -12.03 -7.74 0.12
CA ASN A 89 -13.01 -8.83 0.24
C ASN A 89 -13.23 -9.23 1.70
N LEU A 90 -12.16 -9.33 2.49
CA LEU A 90 -12.23 -9.71 3.89
C LEU A 90 -12.89 -8.62 4.76
N ALA A 91 -12.59 -7.34 4.51
CA ALA A 91 -13.22 -6.23 5.23
C ALA A 91 -14.74 -6.22 5.02
N ARG A 92 -15.20 -6.46 3.77
CA ARG A 92 -16.62 -6.61 3.47
C ARG A 92 -17.24 -7.83 4.17
N ALA A 93 -16.57 -8.98 4.14
CA ALA A 93 -17.04 -10.18 4.81
C ALA A 93 -17.17 -9.98 6.33
N MET A 94 -16.24 -9.22 6.94
CA MET A 94 -16.31 -8.89 8.37
C MET A 94 -17.54 -8.04 8.72
N ALA A 95 -17.96 -7.09 7.85
CA ALA A 95 -19.16 -6.32 8.10
C ALA A 95 -20.41 -7.21 8.22
N TYR A 96 -20.58 -8.15 7.30
CA TYR A 96 -21.68 -9.12 7.36
C TYR A 96 -21.56 -10.07 8.55
N LYS A 97 -20.35 -10.52 8.85
CA LYS A 97 -20.12 -11.42 9.99
C LYS A 97 -20.46 -10.73 11.32
N ASN A 98 -20.01 -9.49 11.52
CA ASN A 98 -20.29 -8.73 12.72
C ASN A 98 -21.79 -8.44 12.88
N ALA A 99 -22.46 -8.04 11.78
CA ALA A 99 -23.90 -7.80 11.79
C ALA A 99 -24.71 -9.07 12.12
N LEU A 100 -24.36 -10.21 11.51
CA LEU A 100 -25.03 -11.50 11.79
C LEU A 100 -24.78 -11.98 13.22
N ALA A 101 -23.64 -11.62 13.82
CA ALA A 101 -23.34 -11.94 15.22
C ALA A 101 -24.02 -10.96 16.20
N GLY A 102 -24.75 -9.95 15.72
CA GLY A 102 -25.40 -8.94 16.55
C GLY A 102 -24.43 -8.01 17.26
N LEU A 103 -23.23 -7.79 16.68
CA LEU A 103 -22.25 -6.88 17.25
C LEU A 103 -22.46 -5.46 16.72
N ASP A 104 -22.34 -4.47 17.60
CA ASP A 104 -22.36 -3.04 17.24
C ASP A 104 -21.00 -2.62 16.64
N HIS A 105 -20.58 -3.35 15.59
CA HIS A 105 -19.33 -3.15 14.87
C HIS A 105 -19.56 -3.18 13.36
N GLY A 106 -18.88 -2.27 12.69
CA GLY A 106 -18.74 -2.32 11.23
C GLY A 106 -17.74 -3.37 10.79
N GLY A 107 -17.38 -3.36 9.52
CA GLY A 107 -16.44 -4.30 8.92
C GLY A 107 -15.13 -3.66 8.54
N GLY A 108 -14.04 -4.23 9.02
CA GLY A 108 -12.69 -3.87 8.66
C GLY A 108 -11.78 -5.08 8.54
N LYS A 109 -10.63 -4.88 7.94
CA LYS A 109 -9.57 -5.89 7.83
C LYS A 109 -8.23 -5.21 7.64
N ALA A 110 -7.17 -5.86 8.11
CA ALA A 110 -5.82 -5.46 7.75
C ALA A 110 -5.02 -6.66 7.22
N VAL A 111 -4.06 -6.36 6.34
CA VAL A 111 -3.07 -7.31 5.89
C VAL A 111 -1.68 -6.72 6.06
N ILE A 112 -0.73 -7.52 6.53
CA ILE A 112 0.71 -7.22 6.51
C ILE A 112 1.32 -8.11 5.45
N ILE A 113 2.05 -7.51 4.50
CA ILE A 113 2.59 -8.19 3.33
C ILE A 113 3.99 -8.71 3.64
N GLY A 114 4.15 -10.03 3.66
CA GLY A 114 5.43 -10.68 3.85
C GLY A 114 5.32 -12.03 4.55
N ASP A 115 6.44 -12.72 4.67
CA ASP A 115 6.50 -13.98 5.43
C ASP A 115 6.66 -13.67 6.93
N PRO A 116 5.66 -14.01 7.78
CA PRO A 116 5.74 -13.74 9.21
C PRO A 116 6.91 -14.43 9.90
N ARG A 117 7.37 -15.59 9.39
CA ARG A 117 8.52 -16.31 9.94
C ARG A 117 9.84 -15.55 9.78
N ARG A 118 9.91 -14.64 8.81
CA ARG A 118 11.12 -13.88 8.46
C ARG A 118 11.07 -12.42 8.89
N LEU A 119 9.89 -11.81 8.83
CA LEU A 119 9.74 -10.36 8.97
C LEU A 119 9.11 -9.94 10.30
N LYS A 120 8.36 -10.85 10.96
CA LYS A 120 7.69 -10.50 12.20
C LYS A 120 8.70 -10.10 13.27
N SER A 121 8.50 -8.92 13.84
CA SER A 121 9.29 -8.40 14.97
C SER A 121 8.43 -7.47 15.81
N GLU A 122 8.81 -7.27 17.07
CA GLU A 122 8.15 -6.28 17.95
C GLU A 122 8.14 -4.89 17.30
N ALA A 123 9.26 -4.46 16.71
CA ALA A 123 9.38 -3.16 16.08
C ALA A 123 8.37 -2.99 14.93
N LEU A 124 8.19 -4.02 14.08
CA LEU A 124 7.23 -4.02 12.98
C LEU A 124 5.79 -3.97 13.51
N LEU A 125 5.46 -4.77 14.52
CA LEU A 125 4.11 -4.82 15.10
C LEU A 125 3.76 -3.52 15.82
N ARG A 126 4.71 -2.90 16.51
CA ARG A 126 4.52 -1.57 17.11
C ARG A 126 4.35 -0.49 16.04
N ALA A 127 5.12 -0.54 14.93
CA ALA A 127 4.90 0.37 13.80
C ALA A 127 3.50 0.21 13.22
N TYR A 128 3.01 -1.02 13.06
CA TYR A 128 1.64 -1.30 12.66
C TYR A 128 0.63 -0.72 13.66
N GLY A 129 0.86 -0.90 14.96
CA GLY A 129 0.02 -0.32 16.01
C GLY A 129 -0.14 1.19 15.90
N ARG A 130 0.92 1.93 15.61
CA ARG A 130 0.86 3.40 15.38
C ARG A 130 -0.04 3.77 14.20
N PHE A 131 -0.03 2.98 13.11
CA PHE A 131 -0.95 3.21 11.99
C PHE A 131 -2.41 2.95 12.38
N VAL A 132 -2.68 1.88 13.13
CA VAL A 132 -4.05 1.61 13.64
C VAL A 132 -4.51 2.73 14.58
N GLU A 133 -3.68 3.17 15.51
CA GLU A 133 -4.02 4.28 16.44
C GLU A 133 -4.34 5.57 15.70
N SER A 134 -3.62 5.86 14.60
CA SER A 134 -3.86 7.06 13.77
C SER A 134 -5.25 7.12 13.14
N LEU A 135 -5.97 6.01 13.09
CA LEU A 135 -7.35 5.95 12.60
C LEU A 135 -8.39 6.34 13.66
N ASN A 136 -7.93 6.75 14.87
CA ASN A 136 -8.77 7.29 15.93
C ASN A 136 -9.98 6.41 16.29
N GLY A 137 -9.79 5.10 16.35
CA GLY A 137 -10.83 4.16 16.74
C GLY A 137 -11.83 3.79 15.65
N ARG A 138 -11.64 4.27 14.41
CA ARG A 138 -12.47 3.83 13.29
C ARG A 138 -12.26 2.37 12.92
N TYR A 139 -11.10 1.81 13.27
CA TYR A 139 -10.76 0.41 13.07
C TYR A 139 -10.22 -0.20 14.36
N VAL A 140 -10.77 -1.34 14.75
CA VAL A 140 -10.31 -2.18 15.85
C VAL A 140 -9.69 -3.44 15.25
N THR A 141 -8.45 -3.71 15.61
CA THR A 141 -7.70 -4.86 15.11
C THR A 141 -7.76 -6.05 16.08
N ALA A 142 -7.61 -7.25 15.54
CA ALA A 142 -7.50 -8.51 16.27
C ALA A 142 -6.49 -9.43 15.57
N CYS A 143 -6.20 -10.59 16.13
CA CYS A 143 -5.39 -11.60 15.46
C CYS A 143 -6.16 -12.28 14.30
N ASP A 144 -5.42 -12.81 13.33
CA ASP A 144 -5.87 -13.61 12.19
C ASP A 144 -4.72 -14.50 11.72
N VAL A 145 -4.79 -15.05 10.52
CA VAL A 145 -3.72 -15.87 9.94
C VAL A 145 -2.37 -15.16 10.01
N GLY A 146 -1.38 -15.83 10.58
CA GLY A 146 -0.01 -15.30 10.71
C GLY A 146 0.22 -14.34 11.88
N THR A 147 -0.85 -14.00 12.65
CA THR A 147 -0.75 -13.24 13.89
C THR A 147 -1.44 -13.99 15.04
N TYR A 148 -1.02 -13.73 16.27
CA TYR A 148 -1.47 -14.40 17.47
C TYR A 148 -1.74 -13.37 18.58
N SER A 149 -2.28 -13.80 19.74
CA SER A 149 -2.58 -12.90 20.85
C SER A 149 -1.34 -12.17 21.37
N GLU A 150 -0.19 -12.82 21.42
CA GLU A 150 1.07 -12.19 21.84
C GLU A 150 1.51 -11.07 20.88
N ASP A 151 1.17 -11.19 19.59
CA ASP A 151 1.43 -10.12 18.62
C ASP A 151 0.51 -8.91 18.87
N MET A 152 -0.75 -9.18 19.27
CA MET A 152 -1.69 -8.13 19.64
C MET A 152 -1.26 -7.39 20.91
N ASP A 153 -0.62 -8.07 21.86
CA ASP A 153 0.00 -7.43 23.05
C ASP A 153 1.11 -6.44 22.63
N MET A 154 1.88 -6.77 21.58
CA MET A 154 2.90 -5.85 21.05
C MET A 154 2.27 -4.66 20.33
N VAL A 155 1.19 -4.88 19.56
CA VAL A 155 0.41 -3.82 18.90
C VAL A 155 -0.22 -2.90 19.95
N ALA A 156 -0.73 -3.45 21.06
CA ALA A 156 -1.36 -2.72 22.16
C ALA A 156 -0.44 -1.74 22.87
N ARG A 157 0.87 -1.90 22.74
CA ARG A 157 1.86 -0.93 23.29
C ARG A 157 1.80 0.43 22.59
N GLU A 158 1.27 0.50 21.38
CA GLU A 158 1.15 1.71 20.56
C GLU A 158 -0.30 2.04 20.18
N CYS A 159 -1.26 1.15 20.49
CA CYS A 159 -2.63 1.27 20.02
C CYS A 159 -3.62 0.82 21.09
N ARG A 160 -4.67 1.63 21.31
CA ARG A 160 -5.78 1.30 22.23
C ARG A 160 -6.90 0.53 21.54
N HIS A 161 -6.89 0.46 20.23
CA HIS A 161 -7.94 -0.12 19.39
C HIS A 161 -7.54 -1.53 18.92
N VAL A 162 -7.29 -2.38 19.91
CA VAL A 162 -6.84 -3.77 19.73
C VAL A 162 -7.67 -4.69 20.62
N THR A 163 -7.96 -5.91 20.12
CA THR A 163 -8.62 -6.97 20.89
C THR A 163 -8.05 -8.34 20.49
N GLY A 164 -8.17 -9.34 21.37
CA GLY A 164 -7.75 -10.73 21.11
C GLY A 164 -6.72 -11.27 22.04
#